data_1f34710ef1736e7f44e57ebdd021232a
#
_entry.id   1f34710ef1736e7f44e57ebdd021232a
#
_cell.length_a   1.000
_cell.length_b   1.000
_cell.length_c   1.000
_cell.angle_alpha   90.00
_cell.angle_beta   90.00
_cell.angle_gamma   90.00
#
_symmetry.space_group_name_H-M   'P 1'
#
loop_
_entity.id
_entity.type
_entity.pdbx_description
1 polymer ?
#
loop_
_entity_poly.entity_id
_entity_poly.type
_entity_poly.pdbx_seq_one_letter_code
_entity_poly.pdbx_strand_id
1 'polypeptide(L)'
;MDKLELVEKIQALKKEKNAVILAHYYQVPEIQDIADYIGDSLQLSQQAAQTNADIIVFAGVHFMAETAKILSPSKKVLLPDLEAGCSLAASAPEKEFSDFVNQHPDHKVITYINCTAAVKTWSDVIVTSSNAVKIVESFPKDQKLIFAPDKNLGAYINGL
;
A
#
# COMPACT_ATOMS: atom_id res chain seq x y z
N MET A 1 12.25 -21.02 22.77
CA MET A 1 11.08 -20.18 23.10
C MET A 1 9.88 -20.84 22.42
N ASP A 2 8.87 -21.18 23.18
CA ASP A 2 7.65 -21.72 22.59
C ASP A 2 6.76 -20.62 21.99
N LYS A 3 5.69 -21.01 21.28
CA LYS A 3 4.79 -20.08 20.59
C LYS A 3 4.10 -19.13 21.59
N LEU A 4 3.69 -19.64 22.75
CA LEU A 4 2.96 -18.86 23.75
C LEU A 4 3.87 -17.80 24.35
N GLU A 5 5.09 -18.18 24.75
CA GLU A 5 6.11 -17.26 25.27
C GLU A 5 6.45 -16.14 24.26
N LEU A 6 6.51 -16.47 22.96
CA LEU A 6 6.73 -15.49 21.90
C LEU A 6 5.60 -14.48 21.81
N VAL A 7 4.36 -14.94 21.81
CA VAL A 7 3.15 -14.09 21.77
C VAL A 7 3.12 -13.13 22.96
N GLU A 8 3.38 -13.64 24.17
CA GLU A 8 3.42 -12.83 25.39
C GLU A 8 4.49 -11.72 25.29
N LYS A 9 5.68 -12.05 24.79
CA LYS A 9 6.76 -11.06 24.59
C LYS A 9 6.38 -10.01 23.54
N ILE A 10 5.74 -10.41 22.44
CA ILE A 10 5.26 -9.47 21.43
C ILE A 10 4.22 -8.52 22.03
N GLN A 11 3.25 -9.03 22.78
CA GLN A 11 2.23 -8.18 23.42
C GLN A 11 2.82 -7.22 24.46
N ALA A 12 3.82 -7.68 25.23
CA ALA A 12 4.54 -6.82 26.17
C ALA A 12 5.30 -5.70 25.45
N LEU A 13 6.02 -6.01 24.38
CA LEU A 13 6.75 -5.02 23.57
C LEU A 13 5.81 -4.03 22.87
N LYS A 14 4.68 -4.47 22.34
CA LYS A 14 3.66 -3.59 21.77
C LYS A 14 3.24 -2.52 22.77
N LYS A 15 2.93 -2.94 23.99
CA LYS A 15 2.52 -2.03 25.07
C LYS A 15 3.65 -1.09 25.51
N GLU A 16 4.86 -1.63 25.71
CA GLU A 16 6.04 -0.85 26.13
C GLU A 16 6.41 0.23 25.10
N LYS A 17 6.32 -0.09 23.82
CA LYS A 17 6.75 0.77 22.71
C LYS A 17 5.64 1.63 22.13
N ASN A 18 4.44 1.61 22.68
CA ASN A 18 3.24 2.22 22.08
C ASN A 18 3.13 1.85 20.60
N ALA A 19 3.11 0.53 20.32
CA ALA A 19 3.14 0.01 18.97
C ALA A 19 1.83 -0.72 18.62
N VAL A 20 1.45 -0.66 17.34
CA VAL A 20 0.36 -1.47 16.77
C VAL A 20 0.90 -2.38 15.68
N ILE A 21 0.27 -3.55 15.51
CA ILE A 21 0.50 -4.46 14.41
C ILE A 21 -0.69 -4.37 13.45
N LEU A 22 -0.41 -3.98 12.21
CA LEU A 22 -1.36 -4.00 11.11
C LEU A 22 -1.05 -5.21 10.23
N ALA A 23 -1.96 -6.16 10.09
CA ALA A 23 -1.77 -7.37 9.30
C ALA A 23 -2.69 -7.41 8.09
N HIS A 24 -2.12 -7.67 6.92
CA HIS A 24 -2.93 -7.92 5.73
C HIS A 24 -3.64 -9.27 5.88
N TYR A 25 -4.88 -9.37 5.42
CA TYR A 25 -5.74 -10.55 5.61
C TYR A 25 -5.19 -11.83 4.92
N TYR A 26 -4.21 -11.74 4.04
CA TYR A 26 -3.54 -12.92 3.48
C TYR A 26 -2.42 -13.50 4.38
N GLN A 27 -2.11 -12.86 5.50
CA GLN A 27 -1.14 -13.39 6.44
C GLN A 27 -1.64 -14.69 7.08
N VAL A 28 -0.67 -15.50 7.54
CA VAL A 28 -0.99 -16.74 8.27
C VAL A 28 -1.77 -16.44 9.56
N PRO A 29 -2.62 -17.38 10.04
CA PRO A 29 -3.46 -17.13 11.22
C PRO A 29 -2.69 -16.64 12.44
N GLU A 30 -1.48 -17.17 12.68
CA GLU A 30 -0.64 -16.77 13.81
C GLU A 30 -0.25 -15.29 13.81
N ILE A 31 -0.09 -14.70 12.64
CA ILE A 31 0.19 -13.26 12.51
C ILE A 31 -1.10 -12.46 12.68
N GLN A 32 -2.22 -12.97 12.15
CA GLN A 32 -3.52 -12.32 12.35
C GLN A 32 -3.94 -12.32 13.82
N ASP A 33 -3.69 -13.41 14.56
CA ASP A 33 -4.03 -13.55 15.98
C ASP A 33 -3.35 -12.50 16.90
N ILE A 34 -2.17 -12.01 16.51
CA ILE A 34 -1.44 -10.99 17.30
C ILE A 34 -1.63 -9.57 16.77
N ALA A 35 -2.32 -9.40 15.64
CA ALA A 35 -2.56 -8.11 15.02
C ALA A 35 -3.61 -7.30 15.79
N ASP A 36 -3.48 -5.97 15.78
CA ASP A 36 -4.49 -5.05 16.31
C ASP A 36 -5.57 -4.76 15.26
N TYR A 37 -5.17 -4.79 13.98
CA TYR A 37 -6.07 -4.58 12.85
C TYR A 37 -5.73 -5.54 11.72
N ILE A 38 -6.76 -6.10 11.11
CA ILE A 38 -6.65 -6.98 9.94
C ILE A 38 -7.49 -6.34 8.83
N GLY A 39 -6.95 -6.27 7.62
CA GLY A 39 -7.67 -5.67 6.50
C GLY A 39 -6.94 -5.77 5.17
N ASP A 40 -7.49 -5.12 4.17
CA ASP A 40 -6.84 -4.88 2.88
C ASP A 40 -5.88 -3.67 2.92
N SER A 41 -5.21 -3.43 1.79
CA SER A 41 -4.22 -2.34 1.68
C SER A 41 -4.80 -0.96 2.01
N LEU A 42 -6.05 -0.67 1.59
CA LEU A 42 -6.70 0.61 1.83
C LEU A 42 -7.11 0.75 3.29
N GLN A 43 -7.77 -0.27 3.84
CA GLN A 43 -8.21 -0.29 5.24
C GLN A 43 -7.03 -0.11 6.18
N LEU A 44 -5.93 -0.86 5.97
CA LEU A 44 -4.73 -0.76 6.81
C LEU A 44 -4.03 0.59 6.67
N SER A 45 -4.03 1.19 5.49
CA SER A 45 -3.50 2.54 5.29
C SER A 45 -4.32 3.59 6.05
N GLN A 46 -5.64 3.46 6.06
CA GLN A 46 -6.52 4.32 6.86
C GLN A 46 -6.29 4.14 8.37
N GLN A 47 -6.14 2.89 8.83
CA GLN A 47 -5.81 2.60 10.22
C GLN A 47 -4.44 3.16 10.63
N ALA A 48 -3.43 3.07 9.75
CA ALA A 48 -2.13 3.68 9.96
C ALA A 48 -2.22 5.19 10.18
N ALA A 49 -3.06 5.88 9.41
CA ALA A 49 -3.28 7.32 9.54
C ALA A 49 -4.01 7.70 10.83
N GLN A 50 -4.93 6.86 11.31
CA GLN A 50 -5.81 7.16 12.45
C GLN A 50 -5.25 6.73 13.80
N THR A 51 -4.34 5.75 13.85
CA THR A 51 -3.82 5.22 15.12
C THR A 51 -3.04 6.28 15.90
N ASN A 52 -3.11 6.24 17.23
CA ASN A 52 -2.32 7.07 18.12
C ASN A 52 -0.98 6.41 18.52
N ALA A 53 -0.66 5.23 17.99
CA ALA A 53 0.61 4.56 18.24
C ALA A 53 1.79 5.32 17.62
N ASP A 54 2.95 5.25 18.27
CA ASP A 54 4.19 5.83 17.78
C ASP A 54 4.88 4.93 16.74
N ILE A 55 4.65 3.63 16.87
CA ILE A 55 5.24 2.59 16.02
C ILE A 55 4.14 1.77 15.36
N ILE A 56 4.25 1.60 14.05
CA ILE A 56 3.41 0.71 13.26
C ILE A 56 4.29 -0.45 12.77
N VAL A 57 3.97 -1.68 13.17
CA VAL A 57 4.55 -2.89 12.59
C VAL A 57 3.61 -3.36 11.50
N PHE A 58 4.05 -3.30 10.26
CA PHE A 58 3.22 -3.63 9.10
C PHE A 58 3.52 -5.06 8.64
N ALA A 59 2.64 -6.02 8.98
CA ALA A 59 2.72 -7.39 8.51
C ALA A 59 2.02 -7.50 7.14
N GLY A 60 2.76 -7.16 6.10
CA GLY A 60 2.33 -7.13 4.71
C GLY A 60 3.54 -7.03 3.78
N VAL A 61 3.36 -6.45 2.61
CA VAL A 61 4.43 -6.24 1.63
C VAL A 61 4.97 -4.81 1.65
N HIS A 62 6.14 -4.62 1.06
CA HIS A 62 6.93 -3.39 1.15
C HIS A 62 6.13 -2.12 0.79
N PHE A 63 5.42 -2.09 -0.35
CA PHE A 63 4.67 -0.90 -0.77
C PHE A 63 3.55 -0.50 0.21
N MET A 64 3.02 -1.45 1.00
CA MET A 64 2.01 -1.14 2.03
C MET A 64 2.64 -0.40 3.20
N ALA A 65 3.82 -0.82 3.65
CA ALA A 65 4.58 -0.13 4.68
C ALA A 65 5.00 1.28 4.22
N GLU A 66 5.41 1.43 2.95
CA GLU A 66 5.68 2.75 2.34
C GLU A 66 4.43 3.64 2.37
N THR A 67 3.27 3.10 1.97
CA THR A 67 2.00 3.84 1.99
C THR A 67 1.63 4.27 3.42
N ALA A 68 1.76 3.38 4.39
CA ALA A 68 1.55 3.70 5.79
C ALA A 68 2.50 4.82 6.27
N LYS A 69 3.76 4.79 5.83
CA LYS A 69 4.75 5.85 6.15
C LYS A 69 4.41 7.18 5.50
N ILE A 70 3.95 7.20 4.26
CA ILE A 70 3.51 8.41 3.55
C ILE A 70 2.34 9.07 4.31
N LEU A 71 1.35 8.28 4.74
CA LEU A 71 0.18 8.77 5.46
C LEU A 71 0.44 9.11 6.93
N SER A 72 1.52 8.59 7.49
CA SER A 72 1.91 8.80 8.90
C SER A 72 3.39 9.18 9.02
N PRO A 73 3.80 10.34 8.49
CA PRO A 73 5.22 10.69 8.36
C PRO A 73 5.95 10.86 9.70
N SER A 74 5.24 11.19 10.77
CA SER A 74 5.81 11.30 12.12
C SER A 74 6.04 9.95 12.81
N LYS A 75 5.36 8.89 12.37
CA LYS A 75 5.42 7.58 13.01
C LYS A 75 6.57 6.74 12.48
N LYS A 76 7.08 5.82 13.30
CA LYS A 76 8.01 4.79 12.86
C LYS A 76 7.21 3.63 12.26
N VAL A 77 7.44 3.32 10.99
CA VAL A 77 6.85 2.16 10.33
C VAL A 77 7.93 1.10 10.16
N LEU A 78 7.67 -0.09 10.67
CA LEU A 78 8.56 -1.26 10.62
C LEU A 78 7.93 -2.32 9.73
N LEU A 79 8.73 -2.90 8.86
CA LEU A 79 8.39 -4.06 8.05
C LEU A 79 9.24 -5.24 8.54
N PRO A 80 8.66 -6.36 9.01
CA PRO A 80 9.42 -7.48 9.56
C PRO A 80 10.35 -8.14 8.54
N ASP A 81 9.96 -8.14 7.26
CA ASP A 81 10.76 -8.66 6.15
C ASP A 81 10.82 -7.60 5.04
N LEU A 82 11.99 -7.01 4.83
CA LEU A 82 12.21 -5.98 3.80
C LEU A 82 12.12 -6.53 2.38
N GLU A 83 12.31 -7.84 2.21
CA GLU A 83 12.19 -8.53 0.92
C GLU A 83 10.75 -8.96 0.60
N ALA A 84 9.79 -8.70 1.50
CA ALA A 84 8.38 -8.97 1.26
C ALA A 84 7.86 -8.10 0.10
N GLY A 85 7.99 -8.61 -1.12
CA GLY A 85 7.67 -7.93 -2.37
C GLY A 85 6.26 -8.22 -2.89
N CYS A 86 5.91 -7.53 -3.98
CA CYS A 86 4.69 -7.74 -4.74
C CYS A 86 5.04 -7.71 -6.23
N SER A 87 4.72 -8.79 -6.97
CA SER A 87 5.02 -8.88 -8.40
C SER A 87 4.35 -7.78 -9.22
N LEU A 88 3.15 -7.34 -8.82
CA LEU A 88 2.47 -6.23 -9.48
C LEU A 88 3.22 -4.90 -9.23
N ALA A 89 3.68 -4.65 -8.01
CA ALA A 89 4.50 -3.47 -7.72
C ALA A 89 5.85 -3.49 -8.47
N ALA A 90 6.45 -4.67 -8.60
CA ALA A 90 7.69 -4.86 -9.34
C ALA A 90 7.54 -4.74 -10.86
N SER A 91 6.31 -4.83 -11.40
CA SER A 91 6.05 -4.74 -12.84
C SER A 91 6.14 -3.31 -13.42
N ALA A 92 6.22 -2.30 -12.56
CA ALA A 92 6.47 -0.91 -12.96
C ALA A 92 7.69 -0.35 -12.19
N PRO A 93 8.91 -0.70 -12.61
CA PRO A 93 10.11 -0.11 -12.04
C PRO A 93 10.10 1.42 -12.24
N GLU A 94 10.56 2.17 -11.25
CA GLU A 94 10.43 3.63 -11.22
C GLU A 94 11.03 4.30 -12.44
N LYS A 95 12.23 3.87 -12.87
CA LYS A 95 12.91 4.50 -13.99
C LYS A 95 12.12 4.35 -15.29
N GLU A 96 11.70 3.13 -15.62
CA GLU A 96 10.94 2.83 -16.85
C GLU A 96 9.59 3.52 -16.82
N PHE A 97 8.96 3.57 -15.64
CA PHE A 97 7.69 4.26 -15.46
C PHE A 97 7.83 5.77 -15.65
N SER A 98 8.84 6.40 -15.05
CA SER A 98 9.10 7.82 -15.19
C SER A 98 9.45 8.21 -16.63
N ASP A 99 10.26 7.40 -17.31
CA ASP A 99 10.60 7.60 -18.72
C ASP A 99 9.33 7.55 -19.60
N PHE A 100 8.41 6.62 -19.31
CA PHE A 100 7.15 6.51 -20.03
C PHE A 100 6.23 7.71 -19.76
N VAL A 101 6.07 8.13 -18.51
CA VAL A 101 5.27 9.32 -18.15
C VAL A 101 5.80 10.57 -18.82
N ASN A 102 7.12 10.77 -18.83
CA ASN A 102 7.75 11.92 -19.48
C ASN A 102 7.52 11.99 -21.00
N GLN A 103 7.28 10.84 -21.66
CA GLN A 103 6.94 10.79 -23.08
C GLN A 103 5.46 11.15 -23.34
N HIS A 104 4.65 11.28 -22.30
CA HIS A 104 3.21 11.53 -22.39
C HIS A 104 2.78 12.72 -21.50
N PRO A 105 3.36 13.93 -21.72
CA PRO A 105 3.17 15.07 -20.81
C PRO A 105 1.73 15.61 -20.78
N ASP A 106 0.89 15.23 -21.75
CA ASP A 106 -0.52 15.61 -21.86
C ASP A 106 -1.46 14.59 -21.18
N HIS A 107 -0.91 13.54 -20.57
CA HIS A 107 -1.69 12.52 -19.87
C HIS A 107 -1.73 12.78 -18.36
N LYS A 108 -2.85 12.44 -17.73
CA LYS A 108 -2.96 12.30 -16.29
C LYS A 108 -2.60 10.88 -15.87
N VAL A 109 -1.87 10.76 -14.78
CA VAL A 109 -1.32 9.48 -14.32
C VAL A 109 -2.14 8.95 -13.14
N ILE A 110 -2.85 7.87 -13.36
CA ILE A 110 -3.62 7.14 -12.35
C ILE A 110 -2.87 5.85 -12.03
N THR A 111 -2.50 5.69 -10.78
CA THR A 111 -1.70 4.54 -10.38
C THR A 111 -2.43 3.69 -9.35
N TYR A 112 -2.51 2.40 -9.62
CA TYR A 112 -3.03 1.43 -8.65
C TYR A 112 -2.10 1.35 -7.43
N ILE A 113 -2.68 1.24 -6.24
CA ILE A 113 -1.95 1.33 -4.96
C ILE A 113 -0.77 0.36 -4.83
N ASN A 114 -0.81 -0.78 -5.53
CA ASN A 114 0.27 -1.75 -5.57
C ASN A 114 1.45 -1.26 -6.43
N CYS A 115 2.11 -0.21 -5.98
CA CYS A 115 3.30 0.36 -6.58
C CYS A 115 4.18 0.97 -5.48
N THR A 116 5.46 1.15 -5.77
CA THR A 116 6.42 1.72 -4.82
C THR A 116 6.14 3.19 -4.53
N ALA A 117 6.68 3.72 -3.42
CA ALA A 117 6.61 5.15 -3.12
C ALA A 117 7.24 5.99 -4.24
N ALA A 118 8.33 5.52 -4.86
CA ALA A 118 8.97 6.19 -5.99
C ALA A 118 8.02 6.33 -7.19
N VAL A 119 7.30 5.26 -7.57
CA VAL A 119 6.28 5.31 -8.64
C VAL A 119 5.14 6.25 -8.28
N LYS A 120 4.72 6.29 -7.01
CA LYS A 120 3.67 7.20 -6.54
C LYS A 120 4.01 8.69 -6.73
N THR A 121 5.29 9.06 -6.75
CA THR A 121 5.71 10.45 -6.99
C THR A 121 5.39 10.95 -8.41
N TRP A 122 5.22 10.03 -9.35
CA TRP A 122 4.86 10.32 -10.76
C TRP A 122 3.37 10.29 -11.03
N SER A 123 2.55 10.10 -9.98
CA SER A 123 1.11 9.88 -10.11
C SER A 123 0.32 11.12 -9.72
N ASP A 124 -0.71 11.47 -10.50
CA ASP A 124 -1.69 12.48 -10.12
C ASP A 124 -2.68 11.93 -9.07
N VAL A 125 -3.06 10.64 -9.20
CA VAL A 125 -4.02 9.98 -8.30
C VAL A 125 -3.62 8.52 -8.06
N ILE A 126 -3.76 8.09 -6.81
CA ILE A 126 -3.62 6.69 -6.41
C ILE A 126 -5.01 6.08 -6.19
N VAL A 127 -5.25 4.91 -6.78
CA VAL A 127 -6.54 4.22 -6.72
C VAL A 127 -6.41 2.79 -6.21
N THR A 128 -7.55 2.24 -5.80
CA THR A 128 -7.75 0.81 -5.53
C THR A 128 -8.82 0.26 -6.46
N SER A 129 -9.02 -1.06 -6.51
CA SER A 129 -10.08 -1.67 -7.33
C SER A 129 -11.48 -1.16 -6.97
N SER A 130 -11.71 -0.77 -5.72
CA SER A 130 -13.01 -0.28 -5.26
C SER A 130 -13.37 1.12 -5.76
N ASN A 131 -12.41 1.96 -6.13
CA ASN A 131 -12.66 3.34 -6.53
C ASN A 131 -12.11 3.73 -7.91
N ALA A 132 -11.38 2.85 -8.59
CA ALA A 132 -10.70 3.15 -9.84
C ALA A 132 -11.68 3.63 -10.94
N VAL A 133 -12.80 2.93 -11.15
CA VAL A 133 -13.81 3.31 -12.14
C VAL A 133 -14.32 4.73 -11.86
N LYS A 134 -14.78 4.98 -10.64
CA LYS A 134 -15.31 6.30 -10.24
C LYS A 134 -14.29 7.42 -10.42
N ILE A 135 -13.02 7.17 -10.13
CA ILE A 135 -11.94 8.15 -10.31
C ILE A 135 -11.70 8.41 -11.80
N VAL A 136 -11.62 7.36 -12.63
CA VAL A 136 -11.45 7.52 -14.08
C VAL A 136 -12.61 8.30 -14.69
N GLU A 137 -13.87 7.99 -14.33
CA GLU A 137 -15.07 8.68 -14.78
C GLU A 137 -15.14 10.15 -14.34
N SER A 138 -14.39 10.54 -13.31
CA SER A 138 -14.35 11.95 -12.85
C SER A 138 -13.49 12.87 -13.73
N PHE A 139 -12.66 12.32 -14.60
CA PHE A 139 -11.89 13.10 -15.56
C PHE A 139 -12.74 13.47 -16.79
N PRO A 140 -12.45 14.61 -17.45
CA PRO A 140 -13.06 14.94 -18.72
C PRO A 140 -12.84 13.83 -19.75
N LYS A 141 -13.83 13.58 -20.62
CA LYS A 141 -13.77 12.47 -21.61
C LYS A 141 -12.63 12.60 -22.63
N ASP A 142 -12.18 13.81 -22.88
CA ASP A 142 -11.06 14.13 -23.75
C ASP A 142 -9.69 14.11 -23.04
N GLN A 143 -9.68 13.95 -21.71
CA GLN A 143 -8.45 13.85 -20.94
C GLN A 143 -7.81 12.47 -21.19
N LYS A 144 -6.60 12.49 -21.71
CA LYS A 144 -5.80 11.27 -21.85
C LYS A 144 -5.29 10.80 -20.49
N LEU A 145 -5.35 9.48 -20.27
CA LEU A 145 -4.99 8.87 -18.99
C LEU A 145 -3.92 7.79 -19.19
N ILE A 146 -2.98 7.73 -18.27
CA ILE A 146 -2.10 6.56 -18.05
C ILE A 146 -2.66 5.82 -16.85
N PHE A 147 -2.90 4.52 -16.98
CA PHE A 147 -3.31 3.65 -15.88
C PHE A 147 -2.27 2.55 -15.66
N ALA A 148 -1.66 2.50 -14.48
CA ALA A 148 -0.58 1.56 -14.15
C ALA A 148 -0.65 1.12 -12.68
N PRO A 149 0.06 0.06 -12.28
CA PRO A 149 0.67 -0.97 -13.11
C PRO A 149 -0.29 -2.10 -13.52
N ASP A 150 -1.54 -2.11 -13.00
CA ASP A 150 -2.50 -3.18 -13.24
C ASP A 150 -3.12 -3.08 -14.64
N LYS A 151 -2.50 -3.78 -15.60
CA LYS A 151 -2.99 -3.83 -16.99
C LYS A 151 -4.38 -4.45 -17.13
N ASN A 152 -4.77 -5.37 -16.23
CA ASN A 152 -6.06 -6.05 -16.33
C ASN A 152 -7.18 -5.14 -15.85
N LEU A 153 -6.98 -4.44 -14.73
CA LEU A 153 -7.91 -3.42 -14.26
C LEU A 153 -8.00 -2.26 -15.26
N GLY A 154 -6.86 -1.82 -15.81
CA GLY A 154 -6.83 -0.79 -16.84
C GLY A 154 -7.59 -1.18 -18.09
N ALA A 155 -7.42 -2.41 -18.58
CA ALA A 155 -8.18 -2.93 -19.72
C ALA A 155 -9.69 -3.03 -19.45
N TYR A 156 -10.07 -3.47 -18.25
CA TYR A 156 -11.47 -3.52 -17.83
C TYR A 156 -12.10 -2.11 -17.84
N ILE A 157 -11.44 -1.13 -17.25
CA ILE A 157 -11.94 0.26 -17.19
C ILE A 157 -12.05 0.86 -18.59
N ASN A 158 -11.09 0.59 -19.48
CA ASN A 158 -11.11 1.09 -20.86
C ASN A 158 -12.21 0.45 -21.72
N GLY A 159 -12.80 -0.65 -21.30
CA GLY A 159 -13.91 -1.35 -21.98
C GLY A 159 -15.30 -0.92 -21.51
N LEU A 160 -15.39 -0.06 -20.50
CA LEU A 160 -16.66 0.50 -19.99
C LEU A 160 -17.10 1.73 -20.81
#